data_e0f4111195dc225fed34e0c65e15d24f
#
_entry.id   e0f4111195dc225fed34e0c65e15d24f
#
_cell.length_a   1.000
_cell.length_b   1.000
_cell.length_c   1.000
_cell.angle_alpha   90.00
_cell.angle_beta   90.00
_cell.angle_gamma   90.00
#
_symmetry.space_group_name_H-M   'P 1'
#
loop_
_entity.id
_entity.type
_entity.pdbx_description
1 polymer ?
#
loop_
_entity_poly.entity_id
_entity_poly.type
_entity_poly.pdbx_seq_one_letter_code
_entity_poly.pdbx_strand_id
1 'polypeptide(L)'
;MTLRLSGDDGRTWPHALLLNEGLAGYSDMAVTKDGKILCVFENGKQDYCQKISVVQVDRAALVAAKDAPAEKAAETLPKVP
;
A
#
# COMPACT_ATOMS: atom_id res chain seq x y z
N MET A 1 -1.37 -3.71 -4.96
CA MET A 1 -1.52 -2.49 -4.10
C MET A 1 -0.51 -2.55 -2.97
N THR A 2 0.33 -1.57 -2.89
CA THR A 2 1.43 -1.52 -1.92
C THR A 2 1.39 -0.21 -1.16
N LEU A 3 1.50 -0.30 0.15
CA LEU A 3 1.58 0.85 1.04
C LEU A 3 3.06 1.11 1.36
N ARG A 4 3.49 2.36 1.21
CA ARG A 4 4.87 2.74 1.45
C ARG A 4 4.96 3.88 2.45
N LEU A 5 6.07 3.94 3.13
CA LEU A 5 6.32 4.98 4.12
C LEU A 5 7.68 5.63 3.86
N SER A 6 7.67 6.95 3.83
CA SER A 6 8.88 7.76 3.77
C SER A 6 9.04 8.53 5.06
N GLY A 7 10.23 8.58 5.59
CA GLY A 7 10.56 9.39 6.76
C GLY A 7 11.35 10.64 6.42
N ASP A 8 11.58 10.93 5.13
CA ASP A 8 12.44 12.03 4.68
C ASP A 8 11.77 12.85 3.58
N ASP A 9 10.48 13.07 3.71
CA ASP A 9 9.69 13.88 2.78
C ASP A 9 9.68 13.36 1.35
N GLY A 10 9.65 12.04 1.21
CA GLY A 10 9.50 11.43 -0.09
C GLY A 10 10.79 11.17 -0.85
N ARG A 11 11.93 11.38 -0.23
CA ARG A 11 13.21 11.12 -0.88
C ARG A 11 13.53 9.64 -0.96
N THR A 12 13.26 8.92 0.13
CA THR A 12 13.42 7.48 0.16
C THR A 12 12.18 6.83 0.76
N TRP A 13 11.97 5.57 0.42
CA TRP A 13 10.80 4.83 0.83
C TRP A 13 11.22 3.45 1.38
N PRO A 14 11.83 3.42 2.58
CA PRO A 14 12.41 2.18 3.09
C PRO A 14 11.40 1.16 3.60
N HIS A 15 10.17 1.57 3.80
CA HIS A 15 9.14 0.68 4.31
C HIS A 15 8.08 0.44 3.24
N ALA A 16 7.75 -0.82 3.01
CA ALA A 16 6.72 -1.19 2.05
C ALA A 16 5.97 -2.41 2.55
N LEU A 17 4.66 -2.38 2.40
CA LEU A 17 3.80 -3.48 2.80
C LEU A 17 2.84 -3.78 1.66
N LEU A 18 2.88 -5.00 1.17
CA LEU A 18 1.98 -5.44 0.10
C LEU A 18 0.59 -5.70 0.69
N LEU A 19 -0.39 -4.96 0.23
CA LEU A 19 -1.77 -5.09 0.70
C LEU A 19 -2.59 -6.02 -0.16
N ASN A 20 -2.32 -6.06 -1.45
CA ASN A 20 -3.06 -6.87 -2.39
C ASN A 20 -2.17 -7.24 -3.56
N GLU A 21 -2.07 -8.51 -3.83
CA GLU A 21 -1.35 -9.02 -4.99
C GLU A 21 -2.34 -9.17 -6.13
N GLY A 22 -1.97 -8.68 -7.30
CA GLY A 22 -2.83 -8.74 -8.46
C GLY A 22 -3.40 -7.38 -8.85
N LEU A 23 -4.50 -7.40 -9.58
CA LEU A 23 -5.08 -6.20 -10.15
C LEU A 23 -5.66 -5.28 -9.08
N ALA A 24 -5.31 -4.02 -9.15
CA ALA A 24 -5.82 -2.99 -8.25
C ALA A 24 -5.94 -1.67 -8.99
N GLY A 25 -6.90 -0.87 -8.58
CA GLY A 25 -7.15 0.42 -9.20
C GLY A 25 -7.03 1.57 -8.21
N TYR A 26 -7.99 2.48 -8.26
CA TYR A 26 -7.96 3.67 -7.41
C TYR A 26 -7.89 3.33 -5.95
N SER A 27 -7.23 4.19 -5.20
CA SER A 27 -7.06 4.01 -3.76
C SER A 27 -7.15 5.34 -3.04
N ASP A 28 -7.46 5.24 -1.77
CA ASP A 28 -7.44 6.37 -0.86
C ASP A 28 -7.07 5.85 0.51
N MET A 29 -6.65 6.74 1.40
CA MET A 29 -6.31 6.31 2.74
C MET A 29 -6.57 7.41 3.75
N ALA A 30 -6.71 6.98 5.01
CA ALA A 30 -6.92 7.88 6.13
C ALA A 30 -6.18 7.32 7.34
N VAL A 31 -5.86 8.19 8.27
CA VAL A 31 -5.21 7.80 9.52
C VAL A 31 -6.16 8.07 10.67
N THR A 32 -6.38 7.07 11.50
CA THR A 32 -7.26 7.21 12.66
C THR A 32 -6.51 7.89 13.81
N LYS A 33 -7.28 8.30 14.82
CA LYS A 33 -6.70 8.99 15.99
C LYS A 33 -5.73 8.10 16.76
N ASP A 34 -5.95 6.80 16.74
CA ASP A 34 -5.09 5.86 17.44
C ASP A 34 -3.93 5.36 16.58
N GLY A 35 -3.70 6.02 15.45
CA GLY A 35 -2.51 5.75 14.64
C GLY A 35 -2.64 4.60 13.66
N LYS A 36 -3.85 4.17 13.37
CA LYS A 36 -4.07 3.13 12.37
C LYS A 36 -4.29 3.75 11.00
N ILE A 37 -3.84 3.03 9.99
CA ILE A 37 -3.95 3.48 8.60
C ILE A 37 -5.03 2.64 7.93
N LEU A 38 -6.03 3.31 7.39
CA LEU A 38 -7.08 2.65 6.62
C LEU A 38 -6.82 2.89 5.15
N CYS A 39 -6.73 1.82 4.39
CA CYS A 39 -6.53 1.88 2.95
C CYS A 39 -7.75 1.29 2.26
N VAL A 40 -8.35 2.05 1.38
CA VAL A 40 -9.50 1.62 0.58
C VAL A 40 -9.05 1.58 -0.87
N PHE A 41 -9.34 0.51 -1.57
CA PHE A 41 -8.94 0.41 -2.96
C PHE A 41 -9.81 -0.55 -3.74
N GLU A 42 -9.83 -0.33 -5.06
CA GLU A 42 -10.46 -1.24 -5.99
C GLU A 42 -9.52 -2.40 -6.27
N ASN A 43 -10.07 -3.59 -6.42
CA ASN A 43 -9.26 -4.74 -6.79
C ASN A 43 -10.12 -5.84 -7.40
N GLY A 44 -9.46 -6.85 -7.96
CA GLY A 44 -10.15 -7.98 -8.55
C GLY A 44 -9.16 -8.98 -9.15
N LYS A 45 -9.67 -10.09 -9.61
CA LYS A 45 -8.86 -11.12 -10.25
C LYS A 45 -8.82 -10.97 -11.76
N GLN A 46 -9.92 -10.55 -12.35
CA GLN A 46 -10.06 -10.39 -13.79
C GLN A 46 -10.08 -8.93 -14.21
N ASP A 47 -10.51 -8.07 -13.30
CA ASP A 47 -10.62 -6.64 -13.55
C ASP A 47 -10.21 -5.93 -12.27
N TYR A 48 -9.57 -4.77 -12.41
CA TYR A 48 -9.09 -4.01 -11.26
C TYR A 48 -10.21 -3.36 -10.43
N CYS A 49 -11.42 -3.34 -10.92
CA CYS A 49 -12.53 -2.67 -10.22
C CYS A 49 -13.68 -3.61 -9.88
N GLN A 50 -13.42 -4.91 -9.73
CA GLN A 50 -14.49 -5.87 -9.41
C GLN A 50 -15.03 -5.70 -8.01
N LYS A 51 -14.22 -5.24 -7.08
CA LYS A 51 -14.64 -5.06 -5.69
C LYS A 51 -13.84 -3.95 -5.04
N ILE A 52 -14.33 -3.51 -3.90
CA ILE A 52 -13.64 -2.53 -3.07
C ILE A 52 -13.21 -3.22 -1.78
N SER A 53 -11.95 -3.06 -1.45
CA SER A 53 -11.37 -3.65 -0.25
C SER A 53 -10.92 -2.57 0.71
N VAL A 54 -11.05 -2.84 1.99
CA VAL A 54 -10.55 -1.96 3.05
C VAL A 54 -9.56 -2.74 3.87
N VAL A 55 -8.36 -2.21 4.02
CA VAL A 55 -7.32 -2.83 4.83
C VAL A 55 -6.93 -1.87 5.93
N GLN A 56 -6.86 -2.38 7.15
CA GLN A 56 -6.40 -1.63 8.29
C GLN A 56 -4.98 -2.06 8.65
N VAL A 57 -4.08 -1.11 8.73
CA VAL A 57 -2.68 -1.37 9.01
C VAL A 57 -2.26 -0.60 10.26
N ASP A 58 -1.65 -1.27 11.21
CA ASP A 58 -1.03 -0.58 12.34
C ASP A 58 0.24 0.11 11.84
N ARG A 59 0.44 1.34 12.28
CA ARG A 59 1.63 2.08 11.92
C ARG A 59 2.91 1.31 12.30
N ALA A 60 2.89 0.66 13.46
CA ALA A 60 4.04 -0.12 13.90
C ALA A 60 4.35 -1.26 12.94
N ALA A 61 3.34 -1.89 12.38
CA ALA A 61 3.54 -2.95 11.40
C ALA A 61 4.18 -2.43 10.13
N LEU A 62 3.77 -1.24 9.68
CA LEU A 62 4.35 -0.63 8.49
C LEU A 62 5.81 -0.24 8.73
N VAL A 63 6.11 0.32 9.88
CA VAL A 63 7.48 0.71 10.23
C VAL A 63 8.38 -0.51 10.32
N ALA A 64 7.85 -1.62 10.84
CA ALA A 64 8.60 -2.87 10.94
C ALA A 64 8.76 -3.56 9.58
N ALA A 65 7.90 -3.27 8.62
CA ALA A 65 7.97 -3.87 7.30
C ALA A 65 9.13 -3.28 6.52
N LYS A 66 10.19 -4.03 6.40
CA LYS A 66 11.32 -3.61 5.60
C LYS A 66 11.00 -3.81 4.14
N ASP A 67 11.40 -2.84 3.35
CA ASP A 67 11.21 -2.96 1.94
C ASP A 67 11.96 -4.18 1.41
N ALA A 68 11.32 -4.87 0.50
CA ALA A 68 12.02 -5.79 -0.37
C ALA A 68 12.97 -4.98 -1.25
N PRO A 69 13.82 -5.62 -2.03
CA PRO A 69 14.68 -4.88 -2.95
C PRO A 69 13.89 -3.86 -3.75
N ALA A 70 14.49 -2.71 -3.99
CA ALA A 70 13.82 -1.59 -4.64
C ALA A 70 13.17 -1.97 -5.96
N GLU A 71 13.84 -2.80 -6.75
CA GLU A 71 13.32 -3.23 -8.04
C GLU A 71 12.03 -4.02 -7.88
N LYS A 72 11.91 -4.82 -6.84
CA LYS A 72 10.70 -5.58 -6.60
C LYS A 72 9.56 -4.65 -6.22
N ALA A 73 9.84 -3.65 -5.41
CA ALA A 73 8.85 -2.66 -5.04
C ALA A 73 8.41 -1.87 -6.27
N ALA A 74 9.34 -1.55 -7.15
CA ALA A 74 9.02 -0.83 -8.38
C ALA A 74 8.11 -1.65 -9.30
N GLU A 75 8.28 -2.94 -9.32
CA GLU A 75 7.41 -3.81 -10.12
C GLU A 75 5.96 -3.74 -9.66
N THR A 76 5.75 -3.52 -8.37
CA THR A 76 4.41 -3.46 -7.82
C THR A 76 3.76 -2.11 -8.05
N LEU A 77 4.52 -1.04 -7.94
CA LEU A 77 4.02 0.32 -7.98
C LEU A 77 3.35 0.72 -9.29
N PRO A 78 3.91 0.41 -10.46
CA PRO A 78 3.38 0.94 -11.71
C PRO A 78 1.95 0.57 -11.99
N LYS A 79 1.43 -0.41 -11.30
CA LYS A 79 0.06 -0.88 -11.50
C LYS A 79 -0.94 -0.15 -10.64
N VAL A 80 -0.46 0.72 -9.78
CA VAL A 80 -1.31 1.45 -8.85
C VAL A 80 -1.49 2.87 -9.37
N PRO A 81 -2.73 3.34 -9.44
CA PRO A 81 -2.99 4.72 -9.90
C PRO A 81 -2.37 5.74 -8.95
#